data_83df4493e32526d4f66da352dbc38c70
#
_entry.id   83df4493e32526d4f66da352dbc38c70
#
_cell.length_a   1.000
_cell.length_b   1.000
_cell.length_c   1.000
_cell.angle_alpha   90.00
_cell.angle_beta   90.00
_cell.angle_gamma   90.00
#
_symmetry.space_group_name_H-M   'P 1'
#
loop_
_entity.id
_entity.type
_entity.pdbx_description
1 polymer ?
#
loop_
_entity_poly.entity_id
_entity_poly.type
_entity_poly.pdbx_seq_one_letter_code
_entity_poly.pdbx_strand_id
1 'polypeptide(L)'
;MKFSCDKYVLQQAAASAARAAAAKSPIPTLEGLLIEAGASVRITGYDLKKAIYTTIDADIPEPGSVLIGARLFCEMLRRMPDGIVTVEAENGTVSVKCGKAAFNLVGLSADDYPDLPTVEAENGVSLPQDLLKKMINECSFAVSTNESRPVYMGTLFEIENNVLTMVSVDGYRLALRRETVEGYGDDCSFIVPGTALSDLERLCGDSDERVVLSVGSKHISFTVGNTVILSRRLEGDFLNYKKAIPESFRVTVKTARTDLLEVVERVSLIIDSKNNAPLRLTFRKDAIDFVCTTPLGKAADSCPCEGDGGNLEIGFNDHYLSDALKAAPAEEINVCLNTGSSPCILVPADGNDNFVYMVLPVRLRAGQ
;
A
#
# COMPACT_ATOMS: atom_id res chain seq x y z
N MET A 1 -31.15 19.13 -8.18
CA MET A 1 -29.84 19.33 -7.53
C MET A 1 -29.01 20.29 -8.36
N LYS A 2 -28.41 21.30 -7.75
CA LYS A 2 -27.50 22.22 -8.45
C LYS A 2 -26.42 22.71 -7.50
N PHE A 3 -25.15 22.67 -7.97
CA PHE A 3 -24.01 23.24 -7.25
C PHE A 3 -22.94 23.77 -8.19
N SER A 4 -22.07 24.61 -7.65
CA SER A 4 -20.93 25.17 -8.37
C SER A 4 -19.69 25.18 -7.47
N CYS A 5 -18.54 24.78 -8.02
CA CYS A 5 -17.28 24.77 -7.31
C CYS A 5 -16.09 24.90 -8.29
N ASP A 6 -14.88 25.04 -7.76
CA ASP A 6 -13.68 25.01 -8.56
C ASP A 6 -13.48 23.66 -9.25
N LYS A 7 -13.13 23.69 -10.55
CA LYS A 7 -12.92 22.49 -11.38
C LYS A 7 -11.86 21.56 -10.81
N TYR A 8 -10.75 22.10 -10.31
CA TYR A 8 -9.65 21.29 -9.80
C TYR A 8 -10.07 20.55 -8.53
N VAL A 9 -10.78 21.23 -7.62
CA VAL A 9 -11.31 20.65 -6.39
C VAL A 9 -12.27 19.49 -6.71
N LEU A 10 -13.22 19.70 -7.64
CA LEU A 10 -14.16 18.65 -8.04
C LEU A 10 -13.45 17.47 -8.74
N GLN A 11 -12.47 17.76 -9.59
CA GLN A 11 -11.68 16.74 -10.28
C GLN A 11 -10.91 15.85 -9.30
N GLN A 12 -10.25 16.43 -8.30
CA GLN A 12 -9.51 15.67 -7.29
C GLN A 12 -10.45 14.81 -6.43
N ALA A 13 -11.56 15.36 -5.99
CA ALA A 13 -12.57 14.64 -5.21
C ALA A 13 -13.16 13.46 -6.00
N ALA A 14 -13.55 13.69 -7.25
CA ALA A 14 -14.08 12.64 -8.13
C ALA A 14 -13.02 11.56 -8.43
N ALA A 15 -11.76 11.95 -8.69
CA ALA A 15 -10.67 11.01 -8.96
C ALA A 15 -10.36 10.14 -7.73
N SER A 16 -10.40 10.70 -6.53
CA SER A 16 -10.21 9.96 -5.28
C SER A 16 -11.34 8.95 -5.05
N ALA A 17 -12.59 9.38 -5.13
CA ALA A 17 -13.76 8.52 -4.97
C ALA A 17 -13.82 7.41 -6.04
N ALA A 18 -13.46 7.71 -7.30
CA ALA A 18 -13.48 6.74 -8.40
C ALA A 18 -12.56 5.53 -8.19
N ARG A 19 -11.55 5.61 -7.32
CA ARG A 19 -10.70 4.46 -6.96
C ARG A 19 -11.46 3.36 -6.22
N ALA A 20 -12.58 3.70 -5.59
CA ALA A 20 -13.44 2.74 -4.94
C ALA A 20 -14.69 2.39 -5.78
N ALA A 21 -14.94 3.05 -6.89
CA ALA A 21 -16.00 2.63 -7.82
C ALA A 21 -15.61 1.31 -8.51
N ALA A 22 -16.56 0.39 -8.66
CA ALA A 22 -16.33 -0.87 -9.32
C ALA A 22 -16.05 -0.66 -10.83
N ALA A 23 -15.00 -1.28 -11.35
CA ALA A 23 -14.71 -1.20 -12.79
C ALA A 23 -15.78 -1.92 -13.63
N LYS A 24 -16.36 -3.00 -13.08
CA LYS A 24 -17.48 -3.76 -13.63
C LYS A 24 -18.19 -4.45 -12.48
N SER A 25 -19.52 -4.32 -12.42
CA SER A 25 -20.32 -4.90 -11.35
C SER A 25 -21.65 -5.44 -11.86
N PRO A 26 -22.18 -6.54 -11.28
CA PRO A 26 -23.56 -6.95 -11.50
C PRO A 26 -24.58 -5.93 -10.94
N ILE A 27 -24.15 -5.03 -10.06
CA ILE A 27 -24.91 -3.90 -9.53
C ILE A 27 -24.43 -2.63 -10.24
N PRO A 28 -25.14 -2.13 -11.27
CA PRO A 28 -24.64 -1.02 -12.11
C PRO A 28 -24.37 0.29 -11.35
N THR A 29 -25.08 0.52 -10.24
CA THR A 29 -24.88 1.72 -9.41
C THR A 29 -23.49 1.82 -8.82
N LEU A 30 -22.81 0.69 -8.57
CA LEU A 30 -21.44 0.66 -8.06
C LEU A 30 -20.36 1.08 -9.08
N GLU A 31 -20.69 1.13 -10.37
CA GLU A 31 -19.80 1.68 -11.42
C GLU A 31 -19.87 3.22 -11.48
N GLY A 32 -20.72 3.83 -10.66
CA GLY A 32 -20.93 5.27 -10.57
C GLY A 32 -20.32 5.91 -9.35
N LEU A 33 -20.30 7.25 -9.38
CA LEU A 33 -20.07 8.10 -8.23
C LEU A 33 -21.40 8.66 -7.73
N LEU A 34 -21.71 8.45 -6.48
CA LEU A 34 -22.81 9.13 -5.81
C LEU A 34 -22.36 10.54 -5.45
N ILE A 35 -23.08 11.53 -5.92
CA ILE A 35 -22.87 12.95 -5.60
C ILE A 35 -24.08 13.42 -4.79
N GLU A 36 -23.81 13.90 -3.60
CA GLU A 36 -24.80 14.43 -2.65
C GLU A 36 -24.47 15.87 -2.34
N ALA A 37 -25.37 16.78 -2.65
CA ALA A 37 -25.26 18.20 -2.37
C ALA A 37 -26.24 18.56 -1.24
N GLY A 38 -25.71 19.01 -0.09
CA GLY A 38 -26.46 19.40 1.10
C GLY A 38 -25.87 20.64 1.75
N ALA A 39 -25.25 20.52 2.93
CA ALA A 39 -24.43 21.58 3.51
C ALA A 39 -23.08 21.73 2.81
N SER A 40 -22.60 20.67 2.20
CA SER A 40 -21.41 20.56 1.36
C SER A 40 -21.68 19.55 0.26
N VAL A 41 -20.76 19.39 -0.70
CA VAL A 41 -20.87 18.33 -1.72
C VAL A 41 -20.01 17.15 -1.33
N ARG A 42 -20.64 16.00 -1.20
CA ARG A 42 -19.97 14.71 -0.95
C ARG A 42 -19.97 13.88 -2.22
N ILE A 43 -18.81 13.35 -2.58
CA ILE A 43 -18.63 12.49 -3.76
C ILE A 43 -18.14 11.16 -3.25
N THR A 44 -18.90 10.09 -3.54
CA THR A 44 -18.68 8.74 -2.99
C THR A 44 -18.50 7.72 -4.11
N GLY A 45 -17.48 6.88 -4.02
CA GLY A 45 -17.32 5.63 -4.76
C GLY A 45 -17.35 4.44 -3.81
N TYR A 46 -17.94 3.30 -4.24
CA TYR A 46 -18.10 2.10 -3.40
C TYR A 46 -18.13 0.83 -4.25
N ASP A 47 -17.43 -0.23 -3.80
CA ASP A 47 -17.40 -1.54 -4.45
C ASP A 47 -17.84 -2.71 -3.54
N LEU A 48 -18.54 -2.40 -2.43
CA LEU A 48 -18.97 -3.30 -1.34
C LEU A 48 -17.79 -3.80 -0.44
N LYS A 49 -16.55 -3.62 -0.82
CA LYS A 49 -15.37 -3.99 -0.03
C LYS A 49 -14.70 -2.77 0.57
N LYS A 50 -14.63 -1.69 -0.20
CA LYS A 50 -14.13 -0.38 0.23
C LYS A 50 -14.98 0.74 -0.35
N ALA A 51 -15.07 1.83 0.38
CA ALA A 51 -15.64 3.08 -0.11
C ALA A 51 -14.60 4.20 0.08
N ILE A 52 -14.62 5.17 -0.81
CA ILE A 52 -13.87 6.41 -0.68
C ILE A 52 -14.86 7.54 -0.91
N TYR A 53 -14.93 8.46 0.04
CA TYR A 53 -15.70 9.67 -0.16
C TYR A 53 -14.89 10.91 0.20
N THR A 54 -15.11 11.97 -0.56
CA THR A 54 -14.50 13.27 -0.35
C THR A 54 -15.58 14.32 -0.21
N THR A 55 -15.46 15.17 0.77
CA THR A 55 -16.37 16.29 1.02
C THR A 55 -15.70 17.59 0.56
N ILE A 56 -16.39 18.38 -0.26
CA ILE A 56 -15.87 19.66 -0.76
C ILE A 56 -16.86 20.80 -0.49
N ASP A 57 -16.32 21.98 -0.32
CA ASP A 57 -17.13 23.21 -0.23
C ASP A 57 -17.59 23.62 -1.63
N ALA A 58 -18.84 24.04 -1.74
CA ALA A 58 -19.44 24.46 -3.00
C ALA A 58 -20.58 25.47 -2.73
N ASP A 59 -20.91 26.26 -3.74
CA ASP A 59 -22.16 27.01 -3.77
C ASP A 59 -23.29 26.07 -4.18
N ILE A 60 -24.29 25.89 -3.31
CA ILE A 60 -25.37 24.87 -3.48
C ILE A 60 -26.74 25.58 -3.46
N PRO A 61 -27.18 26.13 -4.60
CA PRO A 61 -28.53 26.71 -4.71
C PRO A 61 -29.64 25.70 -4.52
N GLU A 62 -29.44 24.45 -4.95
CA GLU A 62 -30.47 23.40 -4.90
C GLU A 62 -29.84 22.10 -4.37
N PRO A 63 -30.19 21.68 -3.15
CA PRO A 63 -29.73 20.41 -2.60
C PRO A 63 -30.33 19.20 -3.36
N GLY A 64 -29.72 18.03 -3.20
CA GLY A 64 -30.18 16.78 -3.80
C GLY A 64 -29.05 15.81 -4.05
N SER A 65 -29.34 14.72 -4.75
CA SER A 65 -28.37 13.67 -5.05
C SER A 65 -28.51 13.15 -6.48
N VAL A 66 -27.42 12.62 -7.02
CA VAL A 66 -27.41 11.97 -8.34
C VAL A 66 -26.25 10.97 -8.41
N LEU A 67 -26.44 9.92 -9.17
CA LEU A 67 -25.40 8.95 -9.50
C LEU A 67 -24.95 9.15 -10.94
N ILE A 68 -23.63 9.25 -11.16
CA ILE A 68 -23.01 9.48 -12.48
C ILE A 68 -21.92 8.43 -12.71
N GLY A 69 -21.84 7.90 -13.93
CA GLY A 69 -20.78 6.94 -14.30
C GLY A 69 -19.36 7.48 -14.02
N ALA A 70 -18.64 6.80 -13.14
CA ALA A 70 -17.37 7.28 -12.56
C ALA A 70 -16.32 7.59 -13.63
N ARG A 71 -16.08 6.64 -14.54
CA ARG A 71 -15.03 6.76 -15.56
C ARG A 71 -15.25 7.97 -16.47
N LEU A 72 -16.44 8.12 -17.02
CA LEU A 72 -16.74 9.20 -17.95
C LEU A 72 -16.70 10.56 -17.25
N PHE A 73 -17.23 10.65 -16.03
CA PHE A 73 -17.22 11.88 -15.26
C PHE A 73 -15.79 12.35 -14.95
N CYS A 74 -14.91 11.46 -14.48
CA CYS A 74 -13.52 11.79 -14.23
C CYS A 74 -12.76 12.19 -15.50
N GLU A 75 -12.96 11.47 -16.63
CA GLU A 75 -12.32 11.82 -17.89
C GLU A 75 -12.77 13.18 -18.42
N MET A 76 -14.06 13.48 -18.27
CA MET A 76 -14.63 14.77 -18.66
C MET A 76 -14.02 15.92 -17.84
N LEU A 77 -14.03 15.81 -16.49
CA LEU A 77 -13.46 16.81 -15.60
C LEU A 77 -11.97 17.07 -15.91
N ARG A 78 -11.21 16.03 -16.22
CA ARG A 78 -9.79 16.15 -16.57
C ARG A 78 -9.56 16.98 -17.84
N ARG A 79 -10.51 16.97 -18.78
CA ARG A 79 -10.40 17.66 -20.08
C ARG A 79 -11.14 19.00 -20.11
N MET A 80 -11.90 19.33 -19.09
CA MET A 80 -12.55 20.63 -18.97
C MET A 80 -11.53 21.75 -18.76
N PRO A 81 -11.83 22.97 -19.22
CA PRO A 81 -10.99 24.13 -18.93
C PRO A 81 -11.00 24.44 -17.43
N ASP A 82 -9.99 25.17 -16.96
CA ASP A 82 -9.96 25.64 -15.57
C ASP A 82 -11.03 26.71 -15.32
N GLY A 83 -11.55 26.75 -14.12
CA GLY A 83 -12.58 27.69 -13.68
C GLY A 83 -13.68 27.05 -12.85
N ILE A 84 -14.78 27.74 -12.71
CA ILE A 84 -15.94 27.25 -11.95
C ILE A 84 -16.76 26.27 -12.79
N VAL A 85 -16.93 25.07 -12.24
CA VAL A 85 -17.82 24.04 -12.80
C VAL A 85 -19.18 24.15 -12.12
N THR A 86 -20.24 24.19 -12.92
CA THR A 86 -21.61 24.06 -12.45
C THR A 86 -22.16 22.68 -12.84
N VAL A 87 -22.66 21.95 -11.86
CA VAL A 87 -23.34 20.65 -12.03
C VAL A 87 -24.81 20.83 -11.69
N GLU A 88 -25.69 20.43 -12.60
CA GLU A 88 -27.14 20.51 -12.46
C GLU A 88 -27.76 19.18 -12.87
N ALA A 89 -28.50 18.55 -11.96
CA ALA A 89 -29.18 17.29 -12.22
C ALA A 89 -30.69 17.48 -12.12
N GLU A 90 -31.37 17.18 -13.25
CA GLU A 90 -32.82 17.27 -13.38
C GLU A 90 -33.32 16.18 -14.35
N ASN A 91 -34.45 15.52 -13.99
CA ASN A 91 -35.14 14.55 -14.83
C ASN A 91 -34.23 13.46 -15.46
N GLY A 92 -33.26 12.90 -14.67
CA GLY A 92 -32.35 11.86 -15.15
C GLY A 92 -31.23 12.35 -16.07
N THR A 93 -31.10 13.66 -16.22
CA THR A 93 -30.00 14.27 -16.99
C THR A 93 -29.12 15.09 -16.06
N VAL A 94 -27.79 14.96 -16.21
CA VAL A 94 -26.80 15.77 -15.50
C VAL A 94 -26.07 16.68 -16.48
N SER A 95 -26.33 17.97 -16.37
CA SER A 95 -25.61 19.01 -17.11
C SER A 95 -24.40 19.45 -16.33
N VAL A 96 -23.22 19.41 -16.96
CA VAL A 96 -21.95 19.86 -16.37
C VAL A 96 -21.34 20.93 -17.27
N LYS A 97 -21.14 22.13 -16.74
CA LYS A 97 -20.69 23.31 -17.51
C LYS A 97 -19.46 23.93 -16.89
N CYS A 98 -18.50 24.30 -17.73
CA CYS A 98 -17.34 25.12 -17.33
C CYS A 98 -16.93 26.03 -18.51
N GLY A 99 -17.04 27.32 -18.34
CA GLY A 99 -16.83 28.28 -19.42
C GLY A 99 -17.75 28.02 -20.61
N LYS A 100 -17.15 27.72 -21.77
CA LYS A 100 -17.89 27.33 -23.00
C LYS A 100 -18.13 25.83 -23.15
N ALA A 101 -17.48 25.01 -22.32
CA ALA A 101 -17.66 23.56 -22.36
C ALA A 101 -18.94 23.19 -21.62
N ALA A 102 -19.78 22.36 -22.25
CA ALA A 102 -21.02 21.84 -21.67
C ALA A 102 -21.20 20.37 -22.07
N PHE A 103 -21.54 19.56 -21.09
CA PHE A 103 -21.85 18.15 -21.28
C PHE A 103 -23.20 17.83 -20.64
N ASN A 104 -23.97 16.96 -21.29
CA ASN A 104 -25.18 16.39 -20.73
C ASN A 104 -24.98 14.89 -20.62
N LEU A 105 -24.97 14.39 -19.41
CA LEU A 105 -24.75 12.98 -19.08
C LEU A 105 -26.07 12.35 -18.60
N VAL A 106 -26.17 11.05 -18.72
CA VAL A 106 -27.26 10.29 -18.09
C VAL A 106 -26.96 10.19 -16.59
N GLY A 107 -27.87 10.68 -15.77
CA GLY A 107 -27.88 10.50 -14.33
C GLY A 107 -28.78 9.32 -13.95
N LEU A 108 -28.39 8.57 -12.95
CA LEU A 108 -29.19 7.51 -12.33
C LEU A 108 -29.73 7.99 -10.97
N SER A 109 -30.79 7.35 -10.49
CA SER A 109 -31.28 7.62 -9.14
C SER A 109 -30.24 7.21 -8.10
N ALA A 110 -30.12 8.01 -7.05
CA ALA A 110 -29.29 7.70 -5.89
C ALA A 110 -29.95 6.65 -4.97
N ASP A 111 -31.26 6.43 -5.09
CA ASP A 111 -32.05 5.57 -4.18
C ASP A 111 -31.59 4.09 -4.19
N ASP A 112 -31.04 3.64 -5.32
CA ASP A 112 -30.52 2.28 -5.49
C ASP A 112 -29.02 2.14 -5.10
N TYR A 113 -28.38 3.22 -4.61
CA TYR A 113 -26.98 3.13 -4.19
C TYR A 113 -26.91 2.50 -2.79
N PRO A 114 -26.08 1.47 -2.60
CA PRO A 114 -25.99 0.79 -1.30
C PRO A 114 -25.51 1.71 -0.18
N ASP A 115 -26.11 1.57 1.00
CA ASP A 115 -25.66 2.28 2.19
C ASP A 115 -24.19 1.96 2.52
N LEU A 116 -23.45 2.99 2.91
CA LEU A 116 -22.09 2.81 3.37
C LEU A 116 -22.07 2.21 4.79
N PRO A 117 -21.13 1.31 5.07
CA PRO A 117 -20.95 0.83 6.43
C PRO A 117 -20.53 1.97 7.36
N THR A 118 -21.06 1.97 8.56
CA THR A 118 -20.62 2.88 9.63
C THR A 118 -19.46 2.24 10.40
N VAL A 119 -18.46 3.04 10.75
CA VAL A 119 -17.39 2.65 11.67
C VAL A 119 -17.69 3.29 13.02
N GLU A 120 -18.29 2.51 13.91
CA GLU A 120 -18.44 2.89 15.31
C GLU A 120 -17.06 2.71 15.96
N ALA A 121 -16.28 3.77 15.99
CA ALA A 121 -14.96 3.74 16.58
C ALA A 121 -15.05 4.22 18.02
N GLU A 122 -14.73 3.31 18.95
CA GLU A 122 -14.54 3.67 20.35
C GLU A 122 -13.20 4.40 20.55
N ASN A 123 -12.22 4.14 19.68
CA ASN A 123 -10.85 4.66 19.76
C ASN A 123 -10.29 4.99 18.38
N GLY A 124 -9.45 6.03 18.27
CA GLY A 124 -8.78 6.44 17.06
C GLY A 124 -7.28 6.61 17.24
N VAL A 125 -6.48 6.13 16.29
CA VAL A 125 -5.05 6.42 16.20
C VAL A 125 -4.86 7.58 15.25
N SER A 126 -3.96 8.46 15.61
CA SER A 126 -3.59 9.59 14.77
C SER A 126 -2.09 9.60 14.55
N LEU A 127 -1.67 9.66 13.28
CA LEU A 127 -0.25 9.72 12.90
C LEU A 127 -0.05 10.62 11.68
N PRO A 128 1.18 11.17 11.46
CA PRO A 128 1.45 12.00 10.30
C PRO A 128 1.26 11.27 8.98
N GLN A 129 0.79 11.97 7.95
CA GLN A 129 0.56 11.39 6.61
C GLN A 129 1.84 10.84 6.00
N ASP A 130 2.95 11.58 6.08
CA ASP A 130 4.24 11.17 5.54
C ASP A 130 4.77 9.91 6.21
N LEU A 131 4.58 9.78 7.53
CA LEU A 131 4.97 8.59 8.30
C LEU A 131 4.18 7.36 7.87
N LEU A 132 2.83 7.46 7.82
CA LEU A 132 1.99 6.36 7.39
C LEU A 132 2.29 5.93 5.95
N LYS A 133 2.48 6.89 5.06
CA LYS A 133 2.86 6.66 3.66
C LYS A 133 4.17 5.89 3.55
N LYS A 134 5.20 6.28 4.32
CA LYS A 134 6.49 5.57 4.39
C LYS A 134 6.31 4.15 4.91
N MET A 135 5.60 3.96 6.03
CA MET A 135 5.36 2.64 6.59
C MET A 135 4.62 1.70 5.62
N ILE A 136 3.64 2.22 4.87
CA ILE A 136 2.94 1.44 3.84
C ILE A 136 3.91 1.02 2.73
N ASN A 137 4.70 1.94 2.19
CA ASN A 137 5.67 1.65 1.12
C ASN A 137 6.71 0.63 1.55
N GLU A 138 7.18 0.73 2.79
CA GLU A 138 8.21 -0.12 3.37
C GLU A 138 7.70 -1.54 3.72
N CYS A 139 6.36 -1.77 3.72
CA CYS A 139 5.75 -3.08 3.97
C CYS A 139 5.05 -3.68 2.75
N SER A 140 4.54 -2.86 1.83
CA SER A 140 3.63 -3.29 0.76
C SER A 140 4.24 -4.30 -0.20
N PHE A 141 5.57 -4.30 -0.39
CA PHE A 141 6.26 -5.23 -1.28
C PHE A 141 6.09 -6.71 -0.88
N ALA A 142 5.82 -6.98 0.40
CA ALA A 142 5.62 -8.33 0.92
C ALA A 142 4.13 -8.74 1.01
N VAL A 143 3.20 -7.92 0.53
CA VAL A 143 1.78 -8.30 0.47
C VAL A 143 1.58 -9.36 -0.60
N SER A 144 0.88 -10.44 -0.26
CA SER A 144 0.60 -11.54 -1.17
C SER A 144 -0.43 -11.17 -2.24
N THR A 145 -0.25 -11.69 -3.44
CA THR A 145 -1.25 -11.66 -4.52
C THR A 145 -2.02 -12.98 -4.65
N ASN A 146 -1.75 -13.96 -3.78
CA ASN A 146 -2.34 -15.28 -3.84
C ASN A 146 -3.70 -15.31 -3.13
N GLU A 147 -4.78 -15.41 -3.90
CA GLU A 147 -6.17 -15.44 -3.41
C GLU A 147 -6.51 -16.67 -2.56
N SER A 148 -5.69 -17.73 -2.59
CA SER A 148 -5.91 -18.93 -1.76
C SER A 148 -5.65 -18.68 -0.27
N ARG A 149 -4.97 -17.58 0.07
CA ARG A 149 -4.69 -17.14 1.43
C ARG A 149 -5.05 -15.66 1.61
N PRO A 150 -6.35 -15.33 1.69
CA PRO A 150 -6.83 -13.94 1.68
C PRO A 150 -6.22 -13.06 2.79
N VAL A 151 -5.93 -13.63 3.97
CA VAL A 151 -5.32 -12.89 5.09
C VAL A 151 -3.95 -12.28 4.74
N TYR A 152 -3.20 -12.88 3.80
CA TYR A 152 -1.90 -12.36 3.37
C TYR A 152 -2.01 -11.37 2.20
N MET A 153 -3.22 -11.15 1.66
CA MET A 153 -3.47 -10.08 0.69
C MET A 153 -3.62 -8.71 1.34
N GLY A 154 -3.29 -8.61 2.61
CA GLY A 154 -3.27 -7.38 3.39
C GLY A 154 -2.10 -7.33 4.34
N THR A 155 -2.01 -6.21 5.05
CA THR A 155 -1.01 -5.95 6.08
C THR A 155 -1.66 -6.03 7.45
N LEU A 156 -1.06 -6.76 8.35
CA LEU A 156 -1.41 -6.76 9.76
C LEU A 156 -1.01 -5.41 10.37
N PHE A 157 -1.91 -4.78 11.08
CA PHE A 157 -1.68 -3.66 11.97
C PHE A 157 -1.85 -4.15 13.39
N GLU A 158 -0.83 -4.03 14.20
CA GLU A 158 -0.82 -4.37 15.61
C GLU A 158 -0.40 -3.13 16.40
N ILE A 159 -1.23 -2.70 17.32
CA ILE A 159 -0.95 -1.55 18.17
C ILE A 159 -0.88 -2.07 19.59
N GLU A 160 0.30 -2.02 20.17
CA GLU A 160 0.61 -2.46 21.54
C GLU A 160 1.47 -1.38 22.22
N ASN A 161 1.08 -0.90 23.39
CA ASN A 161 1.85 0.07 24.16
C ASN A 161 2.26 1.34 23.39
N ASN A 162 1.37 1.91 22.59
CA ASN A 162 1.61 3.06 21.71
C ASN A 162 2.65 2.79 20.60
N VAL A 163 2.92 1.54 20.26
CA VAL A 163 3.74 1.17 19.10
C VAL A 163 2.82 0.58 18.03
N LEU A 164 2.79 1.21 16.87
CA LEU A 164 2.17 0.64 15.67
C LEU A 164 3.18 -0.27 14.99
N THR A 165 2.87 -1.54 14.86
CA THR A 165 3.62 -2.51 14.07
C THR A 165 2.80 -2.90 12.83
N MET A 166 3.36 -2.72 11.65
CA MET A 166 2.80 -3.18 10.39
C MET A 166 3.57 -4.40 9.89
N VAL A 167 2.87 -5.47 9.50
CA VAL A 167 3.50 -6.70 9.01
C VAL A 167 2.81 -7.18 7.75
N SER A 168 3.60 -7.41 6.70
CA SER A 168 3.16 -8.04 5.45
C SER A 168 3.93 -9.33 5.19
N VAL A 169 3.29 -10.33 4.60
CA VAL A 169 3.91 -11.64 4.29
C VAL A 169 3.25 -12.28 3.07
N ASP A 170 4.05 -12.91 2.21
CA ASP A 170 3.56 -13.66 1.04
C ASP A 170 3.90 -15.16 1.08
N GLY A 171 4.58 -15.61 2.14
CA GLY A 171 5.04 -16.98 2.32
C GLY A 171 6.49 -17.21 1.88
N TYR A 172 7.15 -16.24 1.24
CA TYR A 172 8.56 -16.27 0.85
C TYR A 172 9.36 -15.14 1.45
N ARG A 173 8.71 -14.07 1.84
CA ARG A 173 9.29 -12.89 2.48
C ARG A 173 8.32 -12.29 3.49
N LEU A 174 8.86 -11.54 4.41
CA LEU A 174 8.13 -10.79 5.42
C LEU A 174 8.73 -9.39 5.54
N ALA A 175 7.87 -8.39 5.62
CA ALA A 175 8.24 -7.03 5.96
C ALA A 175 7.55 -6.63 7.26
N LEU A 176 8.32 -6.09 8.19
CA LEU A 176 7.84 -5.54 9.45
C LEU A 176 8.36 -4.11 9.59
N ARG A 177 7.48 -3.21 9.99
CA ARG A 177 7.78 -1.81 10.28
C ARG A 177 7.16 -1.41 11.60
N ARG A 178 7.87 -0.64 12.43
CA ARG A 178 7.41 -0.17 13.74
C ARG A 178 7.64 1.31 13.90
N GLU A 179 6.65 1.98 14.50
CA GLU A 179 6.76 3.38 14.91
C GLU A 179 5.94 3.66 16.17
N THR A 180 6.43 4.58 16.96
CA THR A 180 5.68 5.08 18.11
C THR A 180 4.57 6.00 17.62
N VAL A 181 3.34 5.77 18.09
CA VAL A 181 2.16 6.57 17.75
C VAL A 181 1.56 7.20 19.00
N GLU A 182 0.86 8.32 18.84
CA GLU A 182 0.22 9.02 19.92
C GLU A 182 -1.28 8.68 20.02
N GLY A 183 -1.79 8.61 21.23
CA GLY A 183 -3.22 8.76 21.51
C GLY A 183 -4.07 7.50 21.30
N TYR A 184 -3.53 6.31 21.58
CA TYR A 184 -4.34 5.09 21.56
C TYR A 184 -4.77 4.63 22.95
N GLY A 185 -6.01 4.10 23.07
CA GLY A 185 -6.56 3.59 24.34
C GLY A 185 -6.16 2.14 24.63
N ASP A 186 -6.72 1.18 23.89
CA ASP A 186 -6.52 -0.26 24.12
C ASP A 186 -5.70 -0.92 23.00
N ASP A 187 -4.92 -1.93 23.37
CA ASP A 187 -4.18 -2.75 22.40
C ASP A 187 -5.13 -3.40 21.40
N CYS A 188 -4.80 -3.35 20.11
CA CYS A 188 -5.63 -3.94 19.08
C CYS A 188 -4.82 -4.50 17.89
N SER A 189 -5.47 -5.41 17.17
CA SER A 189 -4.89 -6.05 16.00
C SER A 189 -5.95 -6.26 14.91
N PHE A 190 -5.62 -5.93 13.66
CA PHE A 190 -6.51 -6.06 12.52
C PHE A 190 -5.72 -6.11 11.20
N ILE A 191 -6.34 -6.64 10.14
CA ILE A 191 -5.69 -6.78 8.83
C ILE A 191 -6.37 -5.85 7.83
N VAL A 192 -5.59 -4.97 7.22
CA VAL A 192 -6.03 -4.01 6.20
C VAL A 192 -5.71 -4.56 4.82
N PRO A 193 -6.69 -4.64 3.90
CA PRO A 193 -6.42 -5.09 2.53
C PRO A 193 -5.36 -4.22 1.83
N GLY A 194 -4.44 -4.85 1.10
CA GLY A 194 -3.38 -4.15 0.36
C GLY A 194 -3.93 -3.15 -0.68
N THR A 195 -5.11 -3.43 -1.25
CA THR A 195 -5.79 -2.49 -2.16
C THR A 195 -6.22 -1.20 -1.47
N ALA A 196 -6.69 -1.28 -0.21
CA ALA A 196 -7.05 -0.09 0.56
C ALA A 196 -5.79 0.69 0.97
N LEU A 197 -4.71 -0.01 1.32
CA LEU A 197 -3.41 0.63 1.64
C LEU A 197 -2.80 1.33 0.43
N SER A 198 -2.90 0.74 -0.76
CA SER A 198 -2.44 1.41 -1.99
C SER A 198 -3.21 2.69 -2.32
N ASP A 199 -4.51 2.75 -2.01
CA ASP A 199 -5.28 3.98 -2.16
C ASP A 199 -4.93 5.00 -1.08
N LEU A 200 -4.73 4.55 0.16
CA LEU A 200 -4.32 5.39 1.28
C LEU A 200 -2.95 6.03 1.04
N GLU A 201 -1.97 5.25 0.59
CA GLU A 201 -0.63 5.73 0.22
C GLU A 201 -0.68 6.90 -0.78
N ARG A 202 -1.57 6.79 -1.78
CA ARG A 202 -1.74 7.83 -2.81
C ARG A 202 -2.49 9.06 -2.32
N LEU A 203 -3.31 8.93 -1.29
CA LEU A 203 -4.03 10.05 -0.67
C LEU A 203 -3.18 10.78 0.36
N CYS A 204 -2.26 10.08 1.03
CA CYS A 204 -1.33 10.70 1.96
C CYS A 204 -0.34 11.62 1.24
N GLY A 205 -0.27 12.86 1.69
CA GLY A 205 0.76 13.82 1.29
C GLY A 205 2.11 13.58 1.98
N ASP A 206 3.10 14.37 1.59
CA ASP A 206 4.41 14.40 2.24
C ASP A 206 4.42 15.52 3.31
N SER A 207 3.44 15.50 4.20
CA SER A 207 3.22 16.50 5.25
C SER A 207 3.02 15.84 6.61
N ASP A 208 3.16 16.61 7.66
CA ASP A 208 2.88 16.24 9.04
C ASP A 208 1.38 16.32 9.43
N GLU A 209 0.51 16.72 8.48
CA GLU A 209 -0.94 16.64 8.68
C GLU A 209 -1.35 15.22 9.09
N ARG A 210 -2.35 15.15 9.96
CA ARG A 210 -2.69 13.88 10.60
C ARG A 210 -3.65 13.04 9.77
N VAL A 211 -3.38 11.75 9.71
CA VAL A 211 -4.37 10.72 9.34
C VAL A 211 -5.00 10.22 10.62
N VAL A 212 -6.32 10.17 10.65
CA VAL A 212 -7.08 9.55 11.74
C VAL A 212 -7.54 8.17 11.30
N LEU A 213 -7.10 7.16 12.04
CA LEU A 213 -7.46 5.77 11.86
C LEU A 213 -8.50 5.37 12.90
N SER A 214 -9.68 4.93 12.47
CA SER A 214 -10.75 4.46 13.34
C SER A 214 -11.06 3.00 13.06
N VAL A 215 -11.03 2.17 14.10
CA VAL A 215 -11.14 0.72 14.01
C VAL A 215 -12.46 0.23 14.58
N GLY A 216 -13.33 -0.29 13.71
CA GLY A 216 -14.56 -0.98 14.09
C GLY A 216 -14.43 -2.51 13.99
N SER A 217 -15.46 -3.23 14.37
CA SER A 217 -15.47 -4.70 14.42
C SER A 217 -15.22 -5.37 13.05
N LYS A 218 -15.82 -4.85 11.98
CA LYS A 218 -15.72 -5.40 10.62
C LYS A 218 -15.08 -4.44 9.62
N HIS A 219 -15.09 -3.16 9.91
CA HIS A 219 -14.63 -2.10 9.03
C HIS A 219 -13.64 -1.20 9.74
N ILE A 220 -12.82 -0.56 8.95
CA ILE A 220 -11.83 0.41 9.37
C ILE A 220 -11.97 1.65 8.49
N SER A 221 -11.76 2.83 9.06
CA SER A 221 -11.71 4.07 8.31
C SER A 221 -10.39 4.80 8.49
N PHE A 222 -9.95 5.45 7.42
CA PHE A 222 -8.82 6.36 7.40
C PHE A 222 -9.32 7.72 6.92
N THR A 223 -9.19 8.73 7.77
CA THR A 223 -9.53 10.12 7.43
C THR A 223 -8.27 10.88 7.11
N VAL A 224 -8.18 11.38 5.88
CA VAL A 224 -7.07 12.17 5.34
C VAL A 224 -7.65 13.51 4.88
N GLY A 225 -7.50 14.54 5.68
CA GLY A 225 -8.15 15.83 5.40
C GLY A 225 -9.67 15.70 5.25
N ASN A 226 -10.18 16.04 4.07
CA ASN A 226 -11.59 15.97 3.71
C ASN A 226 -12.00 14.64 3.02
N THR A 227 -11.08 13.68 2.92
CA THR A 227 -11.31 12.37 2.27
C THR A 227 -11.28 11.25 3.30
N VAL A 228 -12.21 10.34 3.19
CA VAL A 228 -12.31 9.15 4.04
C VAL A 228 -12.27 7.90 3.19
N ILE A 229 -11.39 6.96 3.56
CA ILE A 229 -11.40 5.59 3.06
C ILE A 229 -12.08 4.71 4.10
N LEU A 230 -13.11 4.03 3.71
CA LEU A 230 -13.72 2.93 4.46
C LEU A 230 -13.26 1.61 3.84
N SER A 231 -12.79 0.67 4.62
CA SER A 231 -12.42 -0.66 4.14
C SER A 231 -12.94 -1.75 5.07
N ARG A 232 -13.41 -2.85 4.46
CA ARG A 232 -13.66 -4.06 5.22
C ARG A 232 -12.32 -4.66 5.62
N ARG A 233 -12.20 -5.10 6.87
CA ARG A 233 -11.03 -5.82 7.39
C ARG A 233 -10.95 -7.22 6.77
N LEU A 234 -9.75 -7.75 6.58
CA LEU A 234 -9.59 -9.17 6.29
C LEU A 234 -9.73 -9.97 7.59
N GLU A 235 -10.50 -11.05 7.51
CA GLU A 235 -10.76 -11.94 8.65
C GLU A 235 -9.88 -13.18 8.55
N GLY A 236 -9.42 -13.70 9.69
CA GLY A 236 -8.63 -14.92 9.81
C GLY A 236 -7.35 -14.72 10.63
N ASP A 237 -6.66 -15.83 10.90
CA ASP A 237 -5.44 -15.84 11.69
C ASP A 237 -4.25 -15.44 10.82
N PHE A 238 -3.56 -14.37 11.20
CA PHE A 238 -2.31 -13.99 10.58
C PHE A 238 -1.15 -14.84 11.12
N LEU A 239 -0.06 -14.95 10.35
CA LEU A 239 1.15 -15.63 10.78
C LEU A 239 1.64 -15.10 12.13
N ASN A 240 1.99 -15.98 13.04
CA ASN A 240 2.72 -15.57 14.24
C ASN A 240 4.15 -15.18 13.83
N TYR A 241 4.31 -13.95 13.38
CA TYR A 241 5.56 -13.43 12.86
C TYR A 241 6.65 -13.33 13.94
N LYS A 242 6.26 -13.09 15.20
CA LYS A 242 7.19 -13.03 16.36
C LYS A 242 7.97 -14.35 16.52
N LYS A 243 7.32 -15.50 16.22
CA LYS A 243 7.99 -16.83 16.23
C LYS A 243 8.72 -17.17 14.92
N ALA A 244 8.37 -16.51 13.82
CA ALA A 244 8.99 -16.79 12.52
C ALA A 244 10.34 -16.09 12.36
N ILE A 245 10.56 -14.98 13.05
CA ILE A 245 11.81 -14.21 13.02
C ILE A 245 12.78 -14.84 14.03
N PRO A 246 13.99 -15.27 13.61
CA PRO A 246 15.02 -15.80 14.51
C PRO A 246 15.47 -14.76 15.53
N GLU A 247 15.68 -15.18 16.77
CA GLU A 247 16.16 -14.30 17.86
C GLU A 247 17.69 -14.16 17.92
N SER A 248 18.44 -15.05 17.25
CA SER A 248 19.90 -15.04 17.25
C SER A 248 20.45 -15.45 15.89
N PHE A 249 21.65 -14.94 15.57
CA PHE A 249 22.30 -15.14 14.30
C PHE A 249 23.74 -15.59 14.48
N ARG A 250 24.17 -16.53 13.63
CA ARG A 250 25.55 -17.03 13.59
C ARG A 250 26.48 -16.08 12.82
N VAL A 251 25.95 -15.45 11.80
CA VAL A 251 26.66 -14.52 10.91
C VAL A 251 25.87 -13.23 10.86
N THR A 252 26.56 -12.13 11.10
CA THR A 252 26.04 -10.77 10.88
C THR A 252 27.10 -9.97 10.16
N VAL A 253 26.78 -9.44 9.01
CA VAL A 253 27.65 -8.55 8.24
C VAL A 253 26.93 -7.24 7.99
N LYS A 254 27.65 -6.13 8.13
CA LYS A 254 27.14 -4.79 7.86
C LYS A 254 27.57 -4.36 6.45
N THR A 255 26.67 -3.77 5.71
CA THR A 255 26.93 -3.27 4.35
C THR A 255 26.07 -2.07 4.01
N ALA A 256 26.53 -1.23 3.07
CA ALA A 256 25.70 -0.20 2.49
C ALA A 256 24.57 -0.83 1.66
N ARG A 257 23.33 -0.44 1.95
CA ARG A 257 22.14 -0.96 1.27
C ARG A 257 22.19 -0.74 -0.25
N THR A 258 22.67 0.42 -0.67
CA THR A 258 22.79 0.79 -2.08
C THR A 258 23.79 -0.08 -2.82
N ASP A 259 24.96 -0.33 -2.23
CA ASP A 259 25.99 -1.17 -2.85
C ASP A 259 25.48 -2.60 -3.04
N LEU A 260 24.82 -3.15 -2.00
CA LEU A 260 24.22 -4.47 -2.06
C LEU A 260 23.13 -4.55 -3.15
N LEU A 261 22.26 -3.55 -3.22
CA LEU A 261 21.19 -3.47 -4.23
C LEU A 261 21.75 -3.40 -5.65
N GLU A 262 22.72 -2.53 -5.89
CA GLU A 262 23.35 -2.37 -7.20
C GLU A 262 23.98 -3.66 -7.71
N VAL A 263 24.67 -4.42 -6.83
CA VAL A 263 25.25 -5.71 -7.19
C VAL A 263 24.14 -6.74 -7.50
N VAL A 264 23.09 -6.81 -6.69
CA VAL A 264 21.92 -7.66 -6.95
C VAL A 264 21.34 -7.35 -8.33
N GLU A 265 21.08 -6.07 -8.64
CA GLU A 265 20.49 -5.66 -9.92
C GLU A 265 21.42 -6.00 -11.11
N ARG A 266 22.73 -5.77 -10.99
CA ARG A 266 23.69 -6.08 -12.07
C ARG A 266 23.78 -7.58 -12.35
N VAL A 267 23.93 -8.41 -11.31
CA VAL A 267 24.07 -9.85 -11.49
C VAL A 267 22.77 -10.51 -11.95
N SER A 268 21.63 -9.91 -11.58
CA SER A 268 20.30 -10.42 -11.97
C SER A 268 19.93 -10.14 -13.44
N LEU A 269 20.68 -9.34 -14.18
CA LEU A 269 20.40 -9.03 -15.60
C LEU A 269 20.32 -10.27 -16.50
N ILE A 270 20.97 -11.37 -16.12
CA ILE A 270 20.94 -12.63 -16.86
C ILE A 270 19.83 -13.59 -16.40
N ILE A 271 19.07 -13.22 -15.36
CA ILE A 271 17.92 -14.00 -14.87
C ILE A 271 16.70 -13.57 -15.67
N ASP A 272 16.01 -14.51 -16.26
CA ASP A 272 14.72 -14.25 -16.91
C ASP A 272 13.59 -15.04 -16.22
N SER A 273 12.35 -14.65 -16.48
CA SER A 273 11.15 -15.25 -15.89
C SER A 273 10.98 -16.75 -16.22
N LYS A 274 11.69 -17.26 -17.22
CA LYS A 274 11.62 -18.68 -17.63
C LYS A 274 12.63 -19.53 -16.86
N ASN A 275 13.77 -18.95 -16.49
CA ASN A 275 14.89 -19.69 -15.90
C ASN A 275 14.86 -19.74 -14.37
N ASN A 276 14.26 -18.74 -13.71
CA ASN A 276 14.17 -18.62 -12.24
C ASN A 276 15.47 -19.07 -11.52
N ALA A 277 16.63 -18.74 -12.12
CA ALA A 277 17.92 -19.17 -11.59
C ALA A 277 18.17 -18.48 -10.24
N PRO A 278 18.64 -19.18 -9.22
CA PRO A 278 18.93 -18.56 -7.94
C PRO A 278 20.14 -17.63 -8.04
N LEU A 279 20.02 -16.47 -7.42
CA LEU A 279 21.15 -15.60 -7.13
C LEU A 279 21.91 -16.21 -5.94
N ARG A 280 23.14 -16.67 -6.17
CA ARG A 280 24.01 -17.27 -5.14
C ARG A 280 24.86 -16.20 -4.50
N LEU A 281 24.82 -16.12 -3.18
CA LEU A 281 25.65 -15.25 -2.36
C LEU A 281 26.61 -16.09 -1.52
N THR A 282 27.87 -15.66 -1.46
CA THR A 282 28.88 -16.24 -0.57
C THR A 282 29.38 -15.14 0.35
N PHE A 283 29.12 -15.27 1.64
CA PHE A 283 29.53 -14.30 2.65
C PHE A 283 30.96 -14.64 3.10
N ARG A 284 31.92 -13.80 2.72
CA ARG A 284 33.34 -13.94 3.10
C ARG A 284 33.70 -12.96 4.21
N LYS A 285 34.96 -12.92 4.53
CA LYS A 285 35.51 -11.84 5.35
C LYS A 285 35.56 -10.56 4.51
N ASP A 286 34.91 -9.51 5.01
CA ASP A 286 34.88 -8.15 4.45
C ASP A 286 34.31 -8.04 3.01
N ALA A 287 33.67 -9.10 2.48
CA ALA A 287 33.06 -9.10 1.16
C ALA A 287 31.89 -10.09 1.04
N ILE A 288 30.91 -9.76 0.18
CA ILE A 288 29.84 -10.64 -0.25
C ILE A 288 30.00 -10.87 -1.75
N ASP A 289 30.30 -12.11 -2.16
CA ASP A 289 30.38 -12.48 -3.56
C ASP A 289 29.04 -12.93 -4.09
N PHE A 290 28.72 -12.53 -5.31
CA PHE A 290 27.48 -12.85 -6.01
C PHE A 290 27.79 -13.62 -7.28
N VAL A 291 27.05 -14.70 -7.53
CA VAL A 291 27.15 -15.48 -8.75
C VAL A 291 25.76 -15.89 -9.21
N CYS A 292 25.50 -15.71 -10.47
CA CYS A 292 24.36 -16.30 -11.15
C CYS A 292 24.80 -17.03 -12.41
N THR A 293 24.24 -18.21 -12.66
CA THR A 293 24.50 -19.01 -13.86
C THR A 293 23.17 -19.39 -14.52
N THR A 294 23.00 -19.04 -15.77
CA THR A 294 21.83 -19.31 -16.59
C THR A 294 22.26 -19.88 -17.94
N PRO A 295 21.34 -20.37 -18.78
CA PRO A 295 21.67 -20.73 -20.17
C PRO A 295 22.21 -19.56 -21.00
N LEU A 296 21.96 -18.31 -20.59
CA LEU A 296 22.48 -17.10 -21.25
C LEU A 296 23.95 -16.82 -20.92
N GLY A 297 24.48 -17.40 -19.83
CA GLY A 297 25.83 -17.18 -19.39
C GLY A 297 25.99 -17.16 -17.88
N LYS A 298 27.13 -16.59 -17.42
CA LYS A 298 27.48 -16.45 -16.01
C LYS A 298 27.76 -14.98 -15.71
N ALA A 299 27.13 -14.46 -14.66
CA ALA A 299 27.46 -13.16 -14.07
C ALA A 299 28.05 -13.38 -12.69
N ALA A 300 29.04 -12.55 -12.34
CA ALA A 300 29.64 -12.51 -11.01
C ALA A 300 30.03 -11.08 -10.65
N ASP A 301 29.85 -10.72 -9.40
CA ASP A 301 30.21 -9.43 -8.84
C ASP A 301 30.42 -9.57 -7.32
N SER A 302 30.89 -8.53 -6.65
CA SER A 302 31.03 -8.52 -5.20
C SER A 302 30.75 -7.13 -4.62
N CYS A 303 30.26 -7.07 -3.40
CA CYS A 303 30.16 -5.83 -2.66
C CYS A 303 30.94 -5.92 -1.33
N PRO A 304 31.48 -4.80 -0.84
CA PRO A 304 32.15 -4.75 0.45
C PRO A 304 31.12 -4.92 1.59
N CYS A 305 31.58 -5.53 2.67
CA CYS A 305 30.84 -5.56 3.93
C CYS A 305 31.83 -5.50 5.11
N GLU A 306 31.33 -5.18 6.29
CA GLU A 306 32.09 -5.28 7.54
C GLU A 306 31.67 -6.55 8.26
N GLY A 307 32.65 -7.43 8.59
CA GLY A 307 32.41 -8.68 9.32
C GLY A 307 32.97 -9.91 8.64
N ASP A 308 32.78 -11.07 9.28
CA ASP A 308 33.20 -12.37 8.75
C ASP A 308 31.99 -13.27 8.53
N GLY A 309 31.69 -13.53 7.27
CA GLY A 309 30.59 -14.41 6.86
C GLY A 309 30.88 -15.92 6.95
N GLY A 310 32.10 -16.31 7.35
CA GLY A 310 32.49 -17.71 7.55
C GLY A 310 32.37 -18.57 6.28
N ASN A 311 32.45 -17.97 5.10
CA ASN A 311 32.20 -18.60 3.80
C ASN A 311 30.78 -19.23 3.68
N LEU A 312 29.79 -18.66 4.37
CA LEU A 312 28.41 -19.13 4.29
C LEU A 312 27.86 -18.87 2.89
N GLU A 313 27.30 -19.90 2.27
CA GLU A 313 26.70 -19.85 0.94
C GLU A 313 25.17 -19.98 1.05
N ILE A 314 24.45 -19.14 0.32
CA ILE A 314 22.98 -19.08 0.34
C ILE A 314 22.46 -18.63 -1.04
N GLY A 315 21.28 -19.12 -1.43
CA GLY A 315 20.62 -18.72 -2.67
C GLY A 315 19.36 -17.92 -2.42
N PHE A 316 19.07 -16.93 -3.26
CA PHE A 316 17.85 -16.13 -3.19
C PHE A 316 17.16 -16.05 -4.55
N ASN A 317 15.84 -15.79 -4.49
CA ASN A 317 15.15 -15.16 -5.59
C ASN A 317 15.58 -13.68 -5.62
N ASP A 318 16.07 -13.24 -6.79
CA ASP A 318 16.61 -11.89 -7.00
C ASP A 318 15.58 -10.80 -6.77
N HIS A 319 14.32 -11.00 -7.23
CA HIS A 319 13.24 -10.06 -7.04
C HIS A 319 12.91 -9.86 -5.55
N TYR A 320 12.85 -10.96 -4.77
CA TYR A 320 12.51 -10.85 -3.35
C TYR A 320 13.59 -10.11 -2.55
N LEU A 321 14.86 -10.36 -2.88
CA LEU A 321 15.96 -9.65 -2.24
C LEU A 321 16.02 -8.18 -2.68
N SER A 322 15.86 -7.91 -3.98
CA SER A 322 15.85 -6.55 -4.53
C SER A 322 14.71 -5.70 -3.95
N ASP A 323 13.48 -6.26 -3.87
CA ASP A 323 12.34 -5.54 -3.31
C ASP A 323 12.55 -5.17 -1.83
N ALA A 324 13.09 -6.10 -1.03
CA ALA A 324 13.42 -5.84 0.37
C ALA A 324 14.48 -4.75 0.51
N LEU A 325 15.53 -4.77 -0.34
CA LEU A 325 16.59 -3.76 -0.33
C LEU A 325 16.07 -2.38 -0.79
N LYS A 326 15.17 -2.33 -1.79
CA LYS A 326 14.55 -1.07 -2.25
C LYS A 326 13.68 -0.44 -1.18
N ALA A 327 12.96 -1.26 -0.42
CA ALA A 327 12.06 -0.80 0.61
C ALA A 327 12.74 -0.42 1.92
N ALA A 328 13.96 -0.93 2.19
CA ALA A 328 14.66 -0.68 3.44
C ALA A 328 14.99 0.82 3.64
N PRO A 329 14.55 1.45 4.75
CA PRO A 329 14.71 2.89 4.96
C PRO A 329 16.11 3.31 5.42
N ALA A 330 16.97 2.35 5.79
CA ALA A 330 18.31 2.62 6.29
C ALA A 330 19.36 2.65 5.16
N GLU A 331 20.37 3.51 5.28
CA GLU A 331 21.53 3.55 4.38
C GLU A 331 22.46 2.37 4.60
N GLU A 332 22.70 2.01 5.86
CA GLU A 332 23.48 0.83 6.27
C GLU A 332 22.57 -0.20 6.92
N ILE A 333 22.75 -1.46 6.54
CA ILE A 333 21.97 -2.59 7.04
C ILE A 333 22.87 -3.71 7.55
N ASN A 334 22.39 -4.42 8.55
CA ASN A 334 22.92 -5.72 8.93
C ASN A 334 22.19 -6.82 8.16
N VAL A 335 22.96 -7.69 7.51
CA VAL A 335 22.51 -8.92 6.90
C VAL A 335 22.79 -10.06 7.88
N CYS A 336 21.74 -10.65 8.44
CA CYS A 336 21.83 -11.61 9.54
C CYS A 336 21.41 -13.01 9.04
N LEU A 337 22.24 -14.02 9.31
CA LEU A 337 22.13 -15.38 8.78
C LEU A 337 22.47 -16.44 9.82
N ASN A 338 21.93 -17.65 9.66
CA ASN A 338 22.29 -18.82 10.47
C ASN A 338 22.93 -19.92 9.60
N THR A 339 22.24 -20.34 8.55
CA THR A 339 22.68 -21.40 7.63
C THR A 339 22.25 -21.04 6.20
N GLY A 340 22.78 -21.72 5.19
CA GLY A 340 22.38 -21.54 3.79
C GLY A 340 20.93 -21.97 3.45
N SER A 341 20.20 -22.49 4.44
CA SER A 341 18.77 -22.87 4.31
C SER A 341 17.85 -22.16 5.33
N SER A 342 18.39 -21.31 6.18
CA SER A 342 17.64 -20.50 7.13
C SER A 342 17.27 -19.17 6.51
N PRO A 343 16.21 -18.48 7.02
CA PRO A 343 15.86 -17.14 6.57
C PRO A 343 17.01 -16.16 6.69
N CYS A 344 17.14 -15.26 5.71
CA CYS A 344 17.97 -14.06 5.80
C CYS A 344 17.16 -12.93 6.44
N ILE A 345 17.74 -12.23 7.38
CA ILE A 345 17.12 -11.09 8.05
C ILE A 345 17.91 -9.83 7.73
N LEU A 346 17.22 -8.79 7.31
CA LEU A 346 17.75 -7.45 7.10
C LEU A 346 17.20 -6.54 8.19
N VAL A 347 18.09 -5.86 8.91
CA VAL A 347 17.74 -4.91 9.97
C VAL A 347 18.63 -3.66 9.88
N PRO A 348 18.26 -2.53 10.51
CA PRO A 348 19.13 -1.36 10.58
C PRO A 348 20.49 -1.70 11.21
N ALA A 349 21.57 -1.07 10.72
CA ALA A 349 22.91 -1.27 11.28
C ALA A 349 23.19 -0.43 12.54
N ASP A 350 22.37 0.60 12.79
CA ASP A 350 22.50 1.52 13.92
C ASP A 350 21.93 0.98 15.25
N GLY A 351 21.38 -0.23 15.23
CA GLY A 351 20.76 -0.87 16.40
C GLY A 351 19.30 -0.46 16.67
N ASN A 352 18.72 0.37 15.82
CA ASN A 352 17.29 0.61 15.82
C ASN A 352 16.53 -0.67 15.40
N ASP A 353 15.32 -0.89 15.89
CA ASP A 353 14.47 -2.04 15.53
C ASP A 353 13.22 -1.64 14.72
N ASN A 354 13.27 -0.47 14.09
CA ASN A 354 12.13 0.11 13.40
C ASN A 354 11.70 -0.65 12.14
N PHE A 355 12.56 -1.50 11.55
CA PHE A 355 12.17 -2.46 10.53
C PHE A 355 12.90 -3.81 10.66
N VAL A 356 12.23 -4.86 10.22
CA VAL A 356 12.79 -6.20 10.05
C VAL A 356 12.25 -6.77 8.75
N TYR A 357 13.17 -7.09 7.82
CA TYR A 357 12.78 -7.80 6.60
C TYR A 357 13.36 -9.20 6.60
N MET A 358 12.55 -10.16 6.25
CA MET A 358 12.93 -11.56 6.13
C MET A 358 12.77 -12.03 4.70
N VAL A 359 13.79 -12.68 4.15
CA VAL A 359 13.74 -13.30 2.83
C VAL A 359 14.12 -14.77 2.97
N LEU A 360 13.24 -15.67 2.53
CA LEU A 360 13.50 -17.11 2.55
C LEU A 360 14.46 -17.50 1.44
N PRO A 361 15.43 -18.39 1.71
CA PRO A 361 16.37 -18.84 0.72
C PRO A 361 15.75 -19.80 -0.30
N VAL A 362 16.33 -19.84 -1.49
CA VAL A 362 16.08 -20.84 -2.52
C VAL A 362 17.15 -21.93 -2.41
N ARG A 363 16.74 -23.18 -2.54
CA ARG A 363 17.70 -24.31 -2.50
C ARG A 363 18.68 -24.24 -3.65
N LEU A 364 19.96 -24.20 -3.33
CA LEU A 364 21.04 -24.35 -4.30
C LEU A 364 21.21 -25.84 -4.66
N ARG A 365 21.25 -26.16 -5.95
CA ARG A 365 21.58 -27.52 -6.41
C ARG A 365 23.09 -27.71 -6.40
N ALA A 366 23.55 -28.84 -5.92
CA ALA A 366 24.98 -29.21 -6.00
C ALA A 366 25.40 -29.26 -7.47
N GLY A 367 26.42 -28.46 -7.85
CA GLY A 367 26.98 -28.47 -9.20
C GLY A 367 26.46 -27.43 -10.19
N GLN A 368 25.66 -26.46 -9.74
CA GLN A 368 25.29 -25.28 -10.57
C GLN A 368 26.05 -24.04 -10.15
#